data_517ff034ae45bd770884c26c0d6a5c05
#
_entry.id   517ff034ae45bd770884c26c0d6a5c05
#
_cell.length_a   1.000
_cell.length_b   1.000
_cell.length_c   1.000
_cell.angle_alpha   90.00
_cell.angle_beta   90.00
_cell.angle_gamma   90.00
#
_symmetry.space_group_name_H-M   'P 1'
#
loop_
_entity.id
_entity.type
_entity.pdbx_description
1 polymer ?
#
loop_
_entity_poly.entity_id
_entity_poly.type
_entity_poly.pdbx_seq_one_letter_code
_entity_poly.pdbx_strand_id
1 'polypeptide(L)'
;MSTAIRNSKINELVVPSINHKLYQQRVEFIRKLNLWTHFVTLTYSQPSGSFCIGQLEVLRRSRLFLSKLNRNFFGKHGCRRSGYRVGSCAVLGWGAYGNHPHTHWLLAKPSQMTDAEFNQHIEQIASTTRGIGKERDIQTVFSDRVVDYIVNHGFDDWIDQVTFAAKCPVR
;
A
#
# COMPACT_ATOMS: atom_id res chain seq x y z
N MET A 1 29.55 13.22 -48.92
CA MET A 1 28.97 13.98 -47.79
C MET A 1 28.41 12.98 -46.78
N SER A 2 29.12 12.77 -45.70
CA SER A 2 28.80 11.72 -44.72
C SER A 2 28.07 12.34 -43.53
N THR A 3 26.85 11.87 -43.32
CA THR A 3 25.97 12.34 -42.23
C THR A 3 26.26 11.51 -40.98
N ALA A 4 26.94 12.12 -40.02
CA ALA A 4 27.22 11.49 -38.73
C ALA A 4 25.93 11.37 -37.90
N ILE A 5 25.57 10.15 -37.61
CA ILE A 5 24.48 9.81 -36.65
C ILE A 5 25.04 10.11 -35.23
N ARG A 6 24.48 11.14 -34.60
CA ARG A 6 24.74 11.42 -33.18
C ARG A 6 24.03 10.36 -32.33
N ASN A 7 24.82 9.48 -31.76
CA ASN A 7 24.37 8.63 -30.63
C ASN A 7 24.01 9.52 -29.43
N SER A 8 22.75 9.72 -29.21
CA SER A 8 22.25 10.25 -27.95
C SER A 8 22.44 9.17 -26.87
N LYS A 9 23.41 9.38 -25.99
CA LYS A 9 23.55 8.63 -24.75
C LYS A 9 22.25 8.81 -23.95
N ILE A 10 21.44 7.78 -23.92
CA ILE A 10 20.35 7.66 -22.96
C ILE A 10 21.05 7.66 -21.60
N ASN A 11 20.84 8.71 -20.83
CA ASN A 11 21.23 8.75 -19.44
C ASN A 11 20.53 7.58 -18.74
N GLU A 12 21.26 6.50 -18.48
CA GLU A 12 20.85 5.50 -17.52
C GLU A 12 20.63 6.24 -16.21
N LEU A 13 19.36 6.33 -15.82
CA LEU A 13 18.97 6.71 -14.47
C LEU A 13 19.66 5.71 -13.56
N VAL A 14 20.74 6.16 -12.92
CA VAL A 14 21.43 5.40 -11.87
C VAL A 14 20.42 5.28 -10.73
N VAL A 15 19.66 4.19 -10.73
CA VAL A 15 18.87 3.81 -9.58
C VAL A 15 19.88 3.60 -8.44
N PRO A 16 19.80 4.34 -7.33
CA PRO A 16 20.72 4.16 -6.22
C PRO A 16 20.74 2.68 -5.86
N SER A 17 21.92 2.07 -5.82
CA SER A 17 22.06 0.68 -5.41
C SER A 17 21.55 0.58 -3.98
N ILE A 18 20.32 0.07 -3.82
CA ILE A 18 19.73 -0.21 -2.51
C ILE A 18 20.77 -1.07 -1.78
N ASN A 19 21.24 -0.59 -0.64
CA ASN A 19 22.14 -1.38 0.19
C ASN A 19 21.49 -2.74 0.45
N HIS A 20 22.01 -3.79 -0.17
CA HIS A 20 21.41 -5.13 -0.15
C HIS A 20 21.11 -5.62 1.28
N LYS A 21 21.97 -5.28 2.23
CA LYS A 21 21.78 -5.60 3.65
C LYS A 21 20.55 -4.91 4.23
N LEU A 22 20.34 -3.65 3.91
CA LEU A 22 19.18 -2.88 4.38
C LEU A 22 17.91 -3.42 3.76
N TYR A 23 17.93 -3.78 2.47
CA TYR A 23 16.82 -4.44 1.79
C TYR A 23 16.42 -5.73 2.49
N GLN A 24 17.37 -6.63 2.76
CA GLN A 24 17.12 -7.89 3.44
C GLN A 24 16.54 -7.69 4.85
N GLN A 25 17.08 -6.75 5.62
CA GLN A 25 16.56 -6.43 6.95
C GLN A 25 15.11 -5.97 6.89
N ARG A 26 14.73 -5.22 5.88
CA ARG A 26 13.37 -4.70 5.69
C ARG A 26 12.40 -5.81 5.30
N VAL A 27 12.78 -6.67 4.37
CA VAL A 27 11.99 -7.85 3.98
C VAL A 27 11.73 -8.74 5.19
N GLU A 28 12.78 -9.09 5.93
CA GLU A 28 12.65 -9.89 7.15
C GLU A 28 11.75 -9.22 8.19
N PHE A 29 11.90 -7.92 8.39
CA PHE A 29 11.08 -7.17 9.33
C PHE A 29 9.60 -7.27 8.97
N ILE A 30 9.23 -7.00 7.70
CA ILE A 30 7.83 -7.08 7.26
C ILE A 30 7.28 -8.50 7.36
N ARG A 31 8.08 -9.51 7.01
CA ARG A 31 7.68 -10.93 7.14
C ARG A 31 7.42 -11.35 8.58
N LYS A 32 8.19 -10.81 9.54
CA LYS A 32 8.04 -11.11 10.98
C LYS A 32 6.85 -10.41 11.63
N LEU A 33 6.31 -9.35 11.02
CA LEU A 33 5.26 -8.55 11.63
C LEU A 33 3.91 -9.25 11.68
N ASN A 34 3.53 -9.90 10.59
CA ASN A 34 2.22 -10.50 10.43
C ASN A 34 2.20 -11.62 9.40
N LEU A 35 1.19 -12.47 9.51
CA LEU A 35 0.79 -13.36 8.42
C LEU A 35 -0.06 -12.54 7.44
N TRP A 36 0.56 -12.03 6.40
CA TRP A 36 -0.11 -11.24 5.37
C TRP A 36 -1.04 -12.13 4.54
N THR A 37 -2.29 -11.73 4.40
CA THR A 37 -3.30 -12.52 3.70
C THR A 37 -3.77 -11.88 2.41
N HIS A 38 -3.68 -10.55 2.31
CA HIS A 38 -4.19 -9.80 1.17
C HIS A 38 -3.18 -8.75 0.71
N PHE A 39 -3.07 -8.64 -0.62
CA PHE A 39 -2.38 -7.57 -1.31
C PHE A 39 -3.42 -6.71 -2.01
N VAL A 40 -3.43 -5.41 -1.72
CA VAL A 40 -4.45 -4.49 -2.23
C VAL A 40 -3.78 -3.29 -2.88
N THR A 41 -4.14 -3.00 -4.13
CA THR A 41 -3.75 -1.79 -4.82
C THR A 41 -4.92 -0.82 -4.85
N LEU A 42 -4.72 0.40 -4.36
CA LEU A 42 -5.71 1.47 -4.42
C LEU A 42 -5.17 2.62 -5.24
N THR A 43 -5.93 3.06 -6.24
CA THR A 43 -5.67 4.29 -6.98
C THR A 43 -6.38 5.49 -6.32
N TYR A 44 -5.97 6.69 -6.68
CA TYR A 44 -6.55 7.91 -6.12
C TYR A 44 -7.08 8.81 -7.22
N SER A 45 -8.34 9.24 -7.08
CA SER A 45 -8.96 10.16 -8.02
C SER A 45 -8.33 11.56 -7.90
N GLN A 46 -7.98 12.12 -9.04
CA GLN A 46 -7.47 13.49 -9.12
C GLN A 46 -8.61 14.49 -8.94
N PRO A 47 -8.36 15.60 -8.25
CA PRO A 47 -9.32 16.73 -8.23
C PRO A 47 -9.52 17.26 -9.64
N SER A 48 -10.76 17.66 -9.97
CA SER A 48 -11.06 18.27 -11.26
C SER A 48 -10.17 19.50 -11.48
N GLY A 49 -9.48 19.56 -12.63
CA GLY A 49 -8.59 20.67 -12.98
C GLY A 49 -7.16 20.60 -12.42
N SER A 50 -6.79 19.55 -11.69
CA SER A 50 -5.43 19.35 -11.20
C SER A 50 -4.65 18.36 -12.04
N PHE A 51 -3.38 18.66 -12.34
CA PHE A 51 -2.51 17.75 -13.09
C PHE A 51 -2.08 16.53 -12.28
N CYS A 52 -1.98 16.66 -10.96
CA CYS A 52 -1.69 15.55 -10.07
C CYS A 52 -2.21 15.80 -8.65
N ILE A 53 -2.45 14.72 -7.93
CA ILE A 53 -2.72 14.78 -6.49
C ILE A 53 -1.38 14.72 -5.73
N GLY A 54 -1.19 15.60 -4.76
CA GLY A 54 0.04 15.63 -3.96
C GLY A 54 0.14 14.48 -2.96
N GLN A 55 1.36 14.12 -2.58
CA GLN A 55 1.67 13.05 -1.64
C GLN A 55 0.89 13.16 -0.30
N LEU A 56 0.84 14.35 0.29
CA LEU A 56 0.12 14.56 1.55
C LEU A 56 -1.37 14.21 1.46
N GLU A 57 -1.99 14.50 0.32
CA GLU A 57 -3.41 14.17 0.13
C GLU A 57 -3.59 12.66 -0.08
N VAL A 58 -2.68 11.98 -0.77
CA VAL A 58 -2.68 10.51 -0.87
C VAL A 58 -2.55 9.88 0.52
N LEU A 59 -1.60 10.35 1.33
CA LEU A 59 -1.43 9.89 2.71
C LEU A 59 -2.68 10.10 3.56
N ARG A 60 -3.32 11.28 3.44
CA ARG A 60 -4.56 11.58 4.15
C ARG A 60 -5.70 10.63 3.78
N ARG A 61 -5.87 10.34 2.50
CA ARG A 61 -6.90 9.41 2.00
C ARG A 61 -6.61 7.97 2.41
N SER A 62 -5.36 7.57 2.37
CA SER A 62 -4.90 6.26 2.83
C SER A 62 -5.20 6.05 4.31
N ARG A 63 -4.91 7.04 5.16
CA ARG A 63 -5.24 7.01 6.59
C ARG A 63 -6.75 6.96 6.83
N LEU A 64 -7.53 7.67 6.02
CA LEU A 64 -8.98 7.62 6.11
C LEU A 64 -9.52 6.23 5.76
N PHE A 65 -9.01 5.60 4.68
CA PHE A 65 -9.35 4.23 4.31
C PHE A 65 -9.05 3.26 5.46
N LEU A 66 -7.83 3.26 5.99
CA LEU A 66 -7.44 2.39 7.08
C LEU A 66 -8.26 2.63 8.35
N SER A 67 -8.57 3.88 8.67
CA SER A 67 -9.42 4.23 9.81
C SER A 67 -10.84 3.69 9.67
N LYS A 68 -11.42 3.77 8.46
CA LYS A 68 -12.74 3.19 8.18
C LYS A 68 -12.69 1.66 8.26
N LEU A 69 -11.66 1.04 7.68
CA LEU A 69 -11.45 -0.41 7.73
C LEU A 69 -11.38 -0.90 9.18
N ASN A 70 -10.55 -0.27 9.99
CA ASN A 70 -10.44 -0.61 11.41
C ASN A 70 -11.76 -0.46 12.16
N ARG A 71 -12.50 0.64 11.93
CA ARG A 71 -13.80 0.86 12.58
C ARG A 71 -14.87 -0.14 12.16
N ASN A 72 -14.81 -0.57 10.92
CA ASN A 72 -15.73 -1.58 10.41
C ASN A 72 -15.57 -2.91 11.13
N PHE A 73 -14.33 -3.34 11.39
CA PHE A 73 -14.06 -4.63 12.02
C PHE A 73 -14.11 -4.59 13.55
N PHE A 74 -13.63 -3.54 14.15
CA PHE A 74 -13.44 -3.48 15.61
C PHE A 74 -14.33 -2.46 16.31
N GLY A 75 -15.13 -1.71 15.53
CA GLY A 75 -15.96 -0.64 16.07
C GLY A 75 -15.12 0.52 16.65
N LYS A 76 -15.80 1.60 17.00
CA LYS A 76 -15.15 2.80 17.58
C LYS A 76 -14.48 2.50 18.93
N HIS A 77 -15.13 1.67 19.77
CA HIS A 77 -14.59 1.31 21.09
C HIS A 77 -13.36 0.40 21.00
N GLY A 78 -13.41 -0.65 20.18
CA GLY A 78 -12.29 -1.55 19.95
C GLY A 78 -11.06 -0.79 19.44
N CYS A 79 -11.27 0.13 18.49
CA CYS A 79 -10.18 0.96 17.97
C CYS A 79 -9.60 1.93 19.01
N ARG A 80 -10.43 2.59 19.82
CA ARG A 80 -9.97 3.64 20.74
C ARG A 80 -9.46 3.11 22.07
N ARG A 81 -10.18 2.17 22.68
CA ARG A 81 -9.84 1.67 24.04
C ARG A 81 -8.91 0.48 24.02
N SER A 82 -9.14 -0.47 23.11
CA SER A 82 -8.37 -1.72 23.06
C SER A 82 -7.21 -1.70 22.09
N GLY A 83 -7.11 -0.65 21.26
CA GLY A 83 -6.05 -0.51 20.27
C GLY A 83 -6.12 -1.51 19.11
N TYR A 84 -7.26 -2.20 18.93
CA TYR A 84 -7.42 -3.18 17.86
C TYR A 84 -7.30 -2.56 16.48
N ARG A 85 -6.50 -3.19 15.63
CA ARG A 85 -6.23 -2.75 14.26
C ARG A 85 -6.10 -3.95 13.32
N VAL A 86 -6.49 -3.74 12.07
CA VAL A 86 -6.08 -4.62 10.97
C VAL A 86 -4.57 -4.49 10.79
N GLY A 87 -3.86 -5.61 10.75
CA GLY A 87 -2.45 -5.59 10.39
C GLY A 87 -2.30 -5.00 9.01
N SER A 88 -1.48 -3.97 8.88
CA SER A 88 -1.33 -3.29 7.60
C SER A 88 0.09 -2.76 7.40
N CYS A 89 0.56 -2.86 6.18
CA CYS A 89 1.76 -2.21 5.68
C CYS A 89 1.44 -1.60 4.33
N ALA A 90 1.84 -0.38 4.07
CA ALA A 90 1.53 0.28 2.80
C ALA A 90 2.70 1.09 2.27
N VAL A 91 2.83 1.10 0.95
CA VAL A 91 3.80 1.90 0.21
C VAL A 91 3.08 2.73 -0.85
N LEU A 92 3.62 3.90 -1.15
CA LEU A 92 3.12 4.80 -2.18
C LEU A 92 3.90 4.58 -3.48
N GLY A 93 3.18 4.44 -4.58
CA GLY A 93 3.73 4.43 -5.93
C GLY A 93 3.15 5.56 -6.78
N TRP A 94 3.91 6.02 -7.77
CA TRP A 94 3.51 7.14 -8.64
C TRP A 94 3.19 6.75 -10.08
N GLY A 95 3.34 5.46 -10.41
CA GLY A 95 3.23 4.97 -11.79
C GLY A 95 4.41 5.41 -12.67
N ALA A 96 4.46 4.87 -13.88
CA ALA A 96 5.60 5.05 -14.80
C ALA A 96 5.89 6.51 -15.17
N TYR A 97 4.87 7.38 -15.13
CA TYR A 97 4.99 8.79 -15.51
C TYR A 97 4.82 9.76 -14.34
N GLY A 98 4.82 9.26 -13.10
CA GLY A 98 4.67 10.10 -11.91
C GLY A 98 3.30 10.78 -11.72
N ASN A 99 2.29 10.43 -12.50
CA ASN A 99 0.99 11.09 -12.53
C ASN A 99 -0.19 10.23 -12.08
N HIS A 100 0.06 8.95 -11.76
CA HIS A 100 -0.96 8.00 -11.30
C HIS A 100 -0.62 7.49 -9.89
N PRO A 101 -0.86 8.28 -8.84
CA PRO A 101 -0.59 7.86 -7.48
C PRO A 101 -1.46 6.67 -7.11
N HIS A 102 -0.83 5.68 -6.54
CA HIS A 102 -1.47 4.48 -6.04
C HIS A 102 -0.75 4.01 -4.77
N THR A 103 -1.43 3.22 -3.97
CA THR A 103 -0.82 2.58 -2.81
C THR A 103 -0.95 1.08 -2.90
N HIS A 104 0.12 0.41 -2.53
CA HIS A 104 0.12 -1.03 -2.33
C HIS A 104 0.05 -1.34 -0.85
N TRP A 105 -0.90 -2.17 -0.46
CA TRP A 105 -1.16 -2.56 0.91
C TRP A 105 -0.94 -4.04 1.10
N LEU A 106 -0.24 -4.41 2.15
CA LEU A 106 -0.34 -5.73 2.76
C LEU A 106 -1.32 -5.62 3.92
N LEU A 107 -2.34 -6.48 3.93
CA LEU A 107 -3.33 -6.53 4.98
C LEU A 107 -3.37 -7.93 5.60
N ALA A 108 -3.48 -7.99 6.93
CA ALA A 108 -3.72 -9.22 7.66
C ALA A 108 -5.21 -9.33 7.99
N LYS A 109 -5.89 -10.28 7.36
CA LYS A 109 -7.31 -10.54 7.56
C LYS A 109 -7.55 -11.01 9.00
N PRO A 110 -8.61 -10.54 9.69
CA PRO A 110 -9.05 -11.13 10.95
C PRO A 110 -9.35 -12.62 10.80
N SER A 111 -8.92 -13.45 11.74
CA SER A 111 -9.00 -14.91 11.65
C SER A 111 -10.43 -15.46 11.53
N GLN A 112 -11.43 -14.71 12.02
CA GLN A 112 -12.84 -15.12 12.00
C GLN A 112 -13.50 -14.93 10.63
N MET A 113 -12.85 -14.30 9.66
CA MET A 113 -13.43 -13.95 8.37
C MET A 113 -12.91 -14.87 7.26
N THR A 114 -13.77 -15.13 6.28
CA THR A 114 -13.36 -15.70 5.00
C THR A 114 -12.68 -14.65 4.13
N ASP A 115 -11.92 -15.07 3.13
CA ASP A 115 -11.29 -14.14 2.17
C ASP A 115 -12.34 -13.38 1.37
N ALA A 116 -13.44 -14.03 1.00
CA ALA A 116 -14.54 -13.39 0.28
C ALA A 116 -15.19 -12.25 1.08
N GLU A 117 -15.47 -12.48 2.36
CA GLU A 117 -16.03 -11.45 3.24
C GLU A 117 -15.05 -10.29 3.42
N PHE A 118 -13.76 -10.58 3.61
CA PHE A 118 -12.75 -9.55 3.78
C PHE A 118 -12.60 -8.70 2.52
N ASN A 119 -12.55 -9.33 1.33
CA ASN A 119 -12.54 -8.65 0.03
C ASN A 119 -13.75 -7.74 -0.14
N GLN A 120 -14.94 -8.23 0.19
CA GLN A 120 -16.18 -7.43 0.11
C GLN A 120 -16.10 -6.19 1.01
N HIS A 121 -15.61 -6.32 2.23
CA HIS A 121 -15.42 -5.19 3.14
C HIS A 121 -14.39 -4.17 2.62
N ILE A 122 -13.25 -4.64 2.09
CA ILE A 122 -12.24 -3.76 1.49
C ILE A 122 -12.87 -2.97 0.35
N GLU A 123 -13.57 -3.66 -0.56
CA GLU A 123 -14.22 -3.05 -1.72
C GLU A 123 -15.27 -2.01 -1.32
N GLN A 124 -16.15 -2.34 -0.38
CA GLN A 124 -17.17 -1.43 0.13
C GLN A 124 -16.55 -0.19 0.78
N ILE A 125 -15.52 -0.36 1.59
CA ILE A 125 -14.86 0.75 2.27
C ILE A 125 -14.09 1.62 1.27
N ALA A 126 -13.38 1.02 0.32
CA ALA A 126 -12.67 1.75 -0.71
C ALA A 126 -13.64 2.57 -1.57
N SER A 127 -14.77 1.97 -2.01
CA SER A 127 -15.79 2.65 -2.82
C SER A 127 -16.46 3.83 -2.12
N THR A 128 -16.61 3.77 -0.79
CA THR A 128 -17.21 4.83 0.04
C THR A 128 -16.19 5.81 0.61
N THR A 129 -14.90 5.60 0.37
CA THR A 129 -13.86 6.50 0.85
C THR A 129 -13.58 7.58 -0.19
N ARG A 130 -13.91 8.83 0.16
CA ARG A 130 -13.73 9.97 -0.73
C ARG A 130 -12.29 10.06 -1.23
N GLY A 131 -12.17 10.13 -2.54
CA GLY A 131 -10.89 10.32 -3.22
C GLY A 131 -10.11 9.04 -3.51
N ILE A 132 -10.61 7.87 -3.14
CA ILE A 132 -10.13 6.60 -3.70
C ILE A 132 -10.74 6.43 -5.09
N GLY A 133 -9.91 6.06 -6.06
CA GLY A 133 -10.31 5.84 -7.45
C GLY A 133 -11.16 4.56 -7.62
N LYS A 134 -11.70 4.41 -8.83
CA LYS A 134 -12.49 3.21 -9.16
C LYS A 134 -11.63 1.99 -9.45
N GLU A 135 -10.41 2.21 -9.93
CA GLU A 135 -9.46 1.15 -10.22
C GLU A 135 -8.83 0.64 -8.93
N ARG A 136 -9.11 -0.60 -8.61
CA ARG A 136 -8.64 -1.31 -7.43
C ARG A 136 -8.32 -2.75 -7.79
N ASP A 137 -7.32 -3.28 -7.15
CA ASP A 137 -6.94 -4.68 -7.28
C ASP A 137 -6.79 -5.29 -5.87
N ILE A 138 -7.53 -6.37 -5.61
CA ILE A 138 -7.56 -7.05 -4.32
C ILE A 138 -7.23 -8.52 -4.56
N GLN A 139 -6.10 -8.97 -4.07
CA GLN A 139 -5.59 -10.32 -4.25
C GLN A 139 -5.32 -11.00 -2.91
N THR A 140 -5.65 -12.29 -2.83
CA THR A 140 -5.18 -13.12 -1.71
C THR A 140 -3.70 -13.39 -1.90
N VAL A 141 -2.92 -13.26 -0.83
CA VAL A 141 -1.47 -13.50 -0.86
C VAL A 141 -1.20 -15.00 -0.80
N PHE A 142 -0.58 -15.53 -1.85
CA PHE A 142 -0.17 -16.93 -1.93
C PHE A 142 1.34 -17.15 -1.80
N SER A 143 2.12 -16.05 -1.74
CA SER A 143 3.57 -16.11 -1.76
C SER A 143 4.21 -14.93 -1.04
N ASP A 144 5.31 -15.19 -0.35
CA ASP A 144 6.13 -14.15 0.30
C ASP A 144 6.78 -13.16 -0.68
N ARG A 145 6.77 -13.46 -1.98
CA ARG A 145 7.30 -12.57 -3.03
C ARG A 145 6.61 -11.21 -3.07
N VAL A 146 5.37 -11.12 -2.57
CA VAL A 146 4.65 -9.85 -2.47
C VAL A 146 5.33 -8.89 -1.49
N VAL A 147 6.00 -9.39 -0.46
CA VAL A 147 6.79 -8.57 0.47
C VAL A 147 8.01 -7.98 -0.26
N ASP A 148 8.69 -8.81 -1.06
CA ASP A 148 9.82 -8.35 -1.89
C ASP A 148 9.36 -7.27 -2.89
N TYR A 149 8.19 -7.46 -3.49
CA TYR A 149 7.60 -6.47 -4.40
C TYR A 149 7.36 -5.13 -3.69
N ILE A 150 6.73 -5.13 -2.52
CA ILE A 150 6.46 -3.91 -1.74
C ILE A 150 7.76 -3.21 -1.34
N VAL A 151 8.75 -3.96 -0.88
CA VAL A 151 10.04 -3.39 -0.46
C VAL A 151 10.79 -2.77 -1.64
N ASN A 152 10.69 -3.35 -2.84
CA ASN A 152 11.35 -2.83 -4.03
C ASN A 152 10.69 -1.58 -4.62
N HIS A 153 9.36 -1.47 -4.52
CA HIS A 153 8.60 -0.45 -5.26
C HIS A 153 8.28 0.82 -4.49
N GLY A 154 8.46 0.86 -3.18
CA GLY A 154 7.94 1.98 -2.41
C GLY A 154 8.75 2.41 -1.21
N PHE A 155 10.03 2.05 -1.15
CA PHE A 155 10.75 2.17 0.10
C PHE A 155 11.09 3.60 0.54
N ASP A 156 11.22 4.53 -0.38
CA ASP A 156 11.54 5.92 -0.06
C ASP A 156 10.29 6.74 0.31
N ASP A 157 9.09 6.22 -0.01
CA ASP A 157 7.79 6.87 0.21
C ASP A 157 6.88 6.05 1.15
N TRP A 158 7.41 5.56 2.24
CA TRP A 158 6.60 4.82 3.23
C TRP A 158 5.50 5.71 3.78
N ILE A 159 4.28 5.23 3.67
CA ILE A 159 3.20 5.75 4.48
C ILE A 159 3.52 5.38 5.92
N ASP A 160 3.83 6.36 6.73
CA ASP A 160 4.38 6.36 8.09
C ASP A 160 3.64 5.51 9.13
N GLN A 161 2.98 4.44 8.72
CA GLN A 161 2.32 3.53 9.64
C GLN A 161 2.37 2.11 9.09
N VAL A 162 3.47 1.45 9.31
CA VAL A 162 3.38 0.02 9.63
C VAL A 162 2.57 -0.03 10.92
N THR A 163 1.26 -0.08 10.80
CA THR A 163 0.41 -0.28 11.96
C THR A 163 0.58 -1.73 12.35
N PHE A 164 1.46 -1.96 13.30
CA PHE A 164 1.58 -3.26 13.93
C PHE A 164 0.20 -3.67 14.40
N ALA A 165 -0.31 -4.77 13.93
CA ALA A 165 -1.48 -5.40 14.53
C ALA A 165 -1.08 -5.95 15.90
N ALA A 166 -0.79 -5.04 16.80
CA ALA A 166 -0.75 -5.38 18.19
C ALA A 166 -2.18 -5.77 18.56
N LYS A 167 -2.42 -7.06 18.63
CA LYS A 167 -3.63 -7.68 19.16
C LYS A 167 -4.86 -7.62 18.22
N CYS A 168 -4.87 -8.44 17.18
CA CYS A 168 -6.14 -9.06 16.80
C CYS A 168 -6.54 -9.96 17.98
N PRO A 169 -7.69 -9.76 18.65
CA PRO A 169 -8.11 -10.69 19.69
C PRO A 169 -8.35 -12.04 19.04
N VAL A 170 -7.47 -13.00 19.34
CA VAL A 170 -7.79 -14.40 19.13
C VAL A 170 -8.89 -14.69 20.15
N ARG A 171 -10.15 -14.76 19.70
CA ARG A 171 -11.25 -15.33 20.46
C ARG A 171 -11.37 -16.80 20.14
#